data_b4ef3905916204c044d6b488f2942e05
#
_entry.id   b4ef3905916204c044d6b488f2942e05
#
_cell.length_a   1.000
_cell.length_b   1.000
_cell.length_c   1.000
_cell.angle_alpha   90.00
_cell.angle_beta   90.00
_cell.angle_gamma   90.00
#
_symmetry.space_group_name_H-M   'P 1'
#
loop_
_entity.id
_entity.type
_entity.pdbx_description
1 polymer ?
#
loop_
_entity_poly.entity_id
_entity_poly.type
_entity_poly.pdbx_seq_one_letter_code
_entity_poly.pdbx_strand_id
1 'polypeptide(L)'
;MYKRQVPLDIEATVRGHDPAHPGTVSAVRGQANVAVTPGTVQSIRLLPDEPPAVPEAVTAVREADWVVLGPGSWFTSVLPHLLVPELAKALTETRARRLLTLNLAPQPGETEGFTPQRHLEVIADHAPELAVDAILVDERAVTGGAFGQADLAGLEKAAERMGAALVLGSVARTDGTPRHDPELLAAAYDRIFRTHGRIGPWR
;
A
#
# COMPACT_ATOMS: atom_id res chain seq x y z
N MET A 1 1.30 -20.77 21.41
CA MET A 1 2.06 -19.86 22.31
C MET A 1 2.06 -18.50 21.66
N TYR A 2 1.14 -17.62 22.04
CA TYR A 2 1.12 -16.25 21.50
C TYR A 2 2.35 -15.52 22.07
N LYS A 3 3.34 -15.31 21.23
CA LYS A 3 4.46 -14.42 21.58
C LYS A 3 3.86 -13.04 21.76
N ARG A 4 4.19 -12.40 22.88
CA ARG A 4 3.69 -11.08 23.27
C ARG A 4 4.11 -10.06 22.22
N GLN A 5 3.21 -9.76 21.26
CA GLN A 5 3.29 -8.51 20.54
C GLN A 5 2.98 -7.40 21.52
N VAL A 6 3.77 -6.35 21.48
CA VAL A 6 3.37 -5.10 22.13
C VAL A 6 2.07 -4.67 21.46
N PRO A 7 1.00 -4.35 22.22
CA PRO A 7 -0.22 -3.85 21.61
C PRO A 7 0.12 -2.62 20.76
N LEU A 8 -0.15 -2.70 19.47
CA LEU A 8 0.03 -1.59 18.55
C LEU A 8 -1.30 -0.87 18.36
N ASP A 9 -1.22 0.44 18.36
CA ASP A 9 -2.34 1.29 17.99
C ASP A 9 -1.90 2.24 16.88
N ILE A 10 -2.84 2.72 16.07
CA ILE A 10 -2.61 3.67 14.99
C ILE A 10 -3.22 5.00 15.43
N GLU A 11 -2.47 6.07 15.28
CA GLU A 11 -2.97 7.44 15.39
C GLU A 11 -2.77 8.15 14.06
N ALA A 12 -3.86 8.69 13.52
CA ALA A 12 -3.87 9.46 12.30
C ALA A 12 -4.01 10.96 12.58
N THR A 13 -3.31 11.76 11.81
CA THR A 13 -3.55 13.19 11.69
C THR A 13 -4.58 13.39 10.58
N VAL A 14 -5.75 13.92 10.91
CA VAL A 14 -6.90 14.03 10.01
C VAL A 14 -7.32 15.50 9.87
N ARG A 15 -7.42 15.97 8.64
CA ARG A 15 -8.02 17.30 8.35
C ARG A 15 -9.51 17.14 8.09
N GLY A 16 -10.31 17.99 8.75
CA GLY A 16 -11.77 17.99 8.57
C GLY A 16 -12.47 16.81 9.23
N HIS A 17 -11.88 16.26 10.29
CA HIS A 17 -12.54 15.24 11.12
C HIS A 17 -13.87 15.72 11.69
N ASP A 18 -13.94 16.99 12.08
CA ASP A 18 -15.20 17.66 12.44
C ASP A 18 -15.78 18.33 11.19
N PRO A 19 -16.94 17.86 10.68
CA PRO A 19 -17.59 18.46 9.50
C PRO A 19 -17.99 19.93 9.68
N ALA A 20 -18.20 20.37 10.92
CA ALA A 20 -18.50 21.77 11.22
C ALA A 20 -17.26 22.68 11.08
N HIS A 21 -16.06 22.08 11.14
CA HIS A 21 -14.78 22.79 11.05
C HIS A 21 -13.83 22.11 10.05
N PRO A 22 -14.12 22.10 8.74
CA PRO A 22 -13.40 21.30 7.74
C PRO A 22 -11.93 21.68 7.57
N GLY A 23 -11.52 22.84 8.06
CA GLY A 23 -10.12 23.29 8.03
C GLY A 23 -9.28 22.82 9.23
N THR A 24 -9.90 22.29 10.28
CA THR A 24 -9.16 21.85 11.48
C THR A 24 -8.47 20.53 11.27
N VAL A 25 -7.34 20.38 11.97
CA VAL A 25 -6.57 19.14 12.01
C VAL A 25 -6.72 18.53 13.39
N SER A 26 -7.08 17.25 13.44
CA SER A 26 -7.34 16.51 14.68
C SER A 26 -6.56 15.18 14.66
N ALA A 27 -6.23 14.67 15.84
CA ALA A 27 -5.70 13.32 15.99
C ALA A 27 -6.87 12.33 16.18
N VAL A 28 -6.88 11.27 15.37
CA VAL A 28 -7.85 10.16 15.47
C VAL A 28 -7.07 8.90 15.80
N ARG A 29 -7.46 8.22 16.88
CA ARG A 29 -6.76 7.05 17.38
C ARG A 29 -7.59 5.79 17.24
N GLY A 30 -6.91 4.69 16.93
CA GLY A 30 -7.49 3.36 16.77
C GLY A 30 -7.76 3.00 15.30
N GLN A 31 -7.29 1.83 14.87
CA GLN A 31 -7.41 1.35 13.49
C GLN A 31 -8.85 1.46 12.95
N ALA A 32 -9.83 1.01 13.74
CA ALA A 32 -11.24 1.05 13.34
C ALA A 32 -11.76 2.49 13.20
N ASN A 33 -11.34 3.39 14.06
CA ASN A 33 -11.75 4.80 14.02
C ASN A 33 -11.12 5.52 12.82
N VAL A 34 -9.85 5.25 12.53
CA VAL A 34 -9.14 5.82 11.39
C VAL A 34 -9.77 5.35 10.08
N ALA A 35 -10.14 4.07 9.98
CA ALA A 35 -10.72 3.48 8.77
C ALA A 35 -12.10 4.07 8.38
N VAL A 36 -12.80 4.70 9.31
CA VAL A 36 -14.13 5.30 9.09
C VAL A 36 -14.19 6.80 9.40
N THR A 37 -13.02 7.42 9.59
CA THR A 37 -12.97 8.84 9.98
C THR A 37 -13.50 9.74 8.86
N PRO A 38 -14.34 10.70 9.14
CA PRO A 38 -14.61 11.76 8.18
C PRO A 38 -13.36 12.64 8.01
N GLY A 39 -13.27 13.29 6.84
CA GLY A 39 -12.12 14.13 6.50
C GLY A 39 -11.03 13.40 5.76
N THR A 40 -9.84 13.97 5.71
CA THR A 40 -8.70 13.47 4.93
C THR A 40 -7.56 13.10 5.87
N VAL A 41 -7.14 11.84 5.84
CA VAL A 41 -5.94 11.38 6.55
C VAL A 41 -4.70 11.99 5.88
N GLN A 42 -3.91 12.72 6.66
CA GLN A 42 -2.67 13.38 6.21
C GLN A 42 -1.45 12.52 6.48
N SER A 43 -1.39 11.92 7.67
CA SER A 43 -0.30 11.05 8.09
C SER A 43 -0.79 10.09 9.17
N ILE A 44 -0.02 9.04 9.41
CA ILE A 44 -0.22 8.11 10.52
C ILE A 44 1.07 7.91 11.29
N ARG A 45 0.92 7.51 12.55
CA ARG A 45 2.01 6.99 13.38
C ARG A 45 1.55 5.78 14.18
N LEU A 46 2.49 4.98 14.62
CA LEU A 46 2.23 3.85 15.53
C LEU A 46 2.39 4.29 16.98
N LEU A 47 1.64 3.65 17.87
CA LEU A 47 1.75 3.80 19.30
C LEU A 47 1.95 2.41 19.94
N PRO A 48 3.05 2.15 20.65
CA PRO A 48 4.18 3.07 20.87
C PRO A 48 4.94 3.41 19.59
N ASP A 49 5.66 4.52 19.60
CA ASP A 49 6.60 4.85 18.53
C ASP A 49 7.70 3.77 18.46
N GLU A 50 8.16 3.49 17.22
CA GLU A 50 9.22 2.50 16.97
C GLU A 50 8.98 1.12 17.63
N PRO A 51 7.82 0.49 17.38
CA PRO A 51 7.52 -0.80 17.99
C PRO A 51 8.47 -1.89 17.47
N PRO A 52 8.84 -2.87 18.31
CA PRO A 52 9.66 -3.99 17.85
C PRO A 52 8.90 -4.84 16.83
N ALA A 53 9.58 -5.26 15.78
CA ALA A 53 9.01 -6.20 14.81
C ALA A 53 8.92 -7.63 15.40
N VAL A 54 7.98 -8.40 14.89
CA VAL A 54 7.93 -9.85 15.16
C VAL A 54 9.10 -10.51 14.42
N PRO A 55 10.03 -11.19 15.09
CA PRO A 55 11.22 -11.78 14.45
C PRO A 55 10.88 -12.71 13.29
N GLU A 56 9.79 -13.46 13.41
CA GLU A 56 9.32 -14.36 12.37
C GLU A 56 8.89 -13.61 11.10
N ALA A 57 8.31 -12.41 11.24
CA ALA A 57 7.94 -11.58 10.10
C ALA A 57 9.19 -11.02 9.39
N VAL A 58 10.18 -10.56 10.16
CA VAL A 58 11.47 -10.11 9.62
C VAL A 58 12.18 -11.23 8.87
N THR A 59 12.20 -12.45 9.45
CA THR A 59 12.78 -13.63 8.81
C THR A 59 12.04 -13.98 7.53
N ALA A 60 10.71 -14.01 7.56
CA ALA A 60 9.89 -14.31 6.39
C ALA A 60 10.14 -13.33 5.23
N VAL A 61 10.29 -12.03 5.52
CA VAL A 61 10.63 -11.02 4.50
C VAL A 61 12.01 -11.25 3.90
N ARG A 62 12.99 -11.63 4.73
CA ARG A 62 14.38 -11.85 4.28
C ARG A 62 14.56 -13.13 3.46
N GLU A 63 13.75 -14.14 3.71
CA GLU A 63 13.82 -15.46 3.08
C GLU A 63 12.86 -15.61 1.89
N ALA A 64 11.99 -14.65 1.66
CA ALA A 64 11.03 -14.68 0.57
C ALA A 64 11.71 -14.52 -0.80
N ASP A 65 11.11 -15.10 -1.84
CA ASP A 65 11.42 -14.77 -3.24
C ASP A 65 10.70 -13.50 -3.68
N TRP A 66 9.46 -13.33 -3.19
CA TRP A 66 8.62 -12.17 -3.41
C TRP A 66 7.93 -11.70 -2.13
N VAL A 67 7.88 -10.39 -1.95
CA VAL A 67 7.05 -9.75 -0.93
C VAL A 67 5.97 -8.95 -1.64
N VAL A 68 4.70 -9.20 -1.27
CA VAL A 68 3.56 -8.49 -1.82
C VAL A 68 3.04 -7.50 -0.78
N LEU A 69 2.98 -6.23 -1.14
CA LEU A 69 2.39 -5.16 -0.37
C LEU A 69 1.01 -4.82 -0.93
N GLY A 70 -0.03 -4.91 -0.10
CA GLY A 70 -1.41 -4.74 -0.56
C GLY A 70 -1.97 -5.96 -1.34
N PRO A 71 -3.20 -5.84 -1.89
CA PRO A 71 -4.11 -4.72 -1.68
C PRO A 71 -4.63 -4.66 -0.24
N GLY A 72 -5.17 -3.52 0.15
CA GLY A 72 -5.75 -3.32 1.48
C GLY A 72 -5.87 -1.84 1.84
N SER A 73 -6.45 -1.58 3.00
CA SER A 73 -6.53 -0.23 3.53
C SER A 73 -5.14 0.40 3.60
N TRP A 74 -4.99 1.58 2.99
CA TRP A 74 -3.69 2.19 2.76
C TRP A 74 -3.03 2.62 4.08
N PHE A 75 -3.77 3.35 4.88
CA PHE A 75 -3.26 3.89 6.15
C PHE A 75 -3.37 2.90 7.31
N THR A 76 -4.28 1.94 7.27
CA THR A 76 -4.48 1.03 8.41
C THR A 76 -3.96 -0.39 8.17
N SER A 77 -3.54 -0.74 6.94
CA SER A 77 -3.04 -2.08 6.62
C SER A 77 -1.71 -2.07 5.85
N VAL A 78 -1.49 -1.18 4.88
CA VAL A 78 -0.26 -1.19 4.06
C VAL A 78 0.85 -0.40 4.73
N LEU A 79 0.63 0.88 5.01
CA LEU A 79 1.63 1.77 5.60
C LEU A 79 2.14 1.34 6.98
N PRO A 80 1.32 0.75 7.89
CA PRO A 80 1.83 0.36 9.21
C PRO A 80 3.04 -0.57 9.17
N HIS A 81 3.16 -1.45 8.15
CA HIS A 81 4.33 -2.31 8.00
C HIS A 81 5.62 -1.53 7.72
N LEU A 82 5.51 -0.36 7.08
CA LEU A 82 6.63 0.52 6.77
C LEU A 82 7.00 1.44 7.95
N LEU A 83 6.14 1.51 8.96
CA LEU A 83 6.37 2.29 10.18
C LEU A 83 6.96 1.48 11.34
N VAL A 84 7.11 0.17 11.17
CA VAL A 84 7.85 -0.69 12.12
C VAL A 84 9.31 -0.74 11.68
N PRO A 85 10.27 -0.15 12.43
CA PRO A 85 11.63 0.12 11.92
C PRO A 85 12.35 -1.13 11.41
N GLU A 86 12.33 -2.23 12.19
CA GLU A 86 13.00 -3.47 11.80
C GLU A 86 12.35 -4.14 10.57
N LEU A 87 11.03 -4.00 10.42
CA LEU A 87 10.31 -4.54 9.28
C LEU A 87 10.54 -3.67 8.03
N ALA A 88 10.51 -2.35 8.17
CA ALA A 88 10.86 -1.40 7.11
C ALA A 88 12.29 -1.66 6.61
N LYS A 89 13.23 -1.83 7.53
CA LYS A 89 14.62 -2.18 7.20
C LYS A 89 14.70 -3.52 6.45
N ALA A 90 13.99 -4.55 6.94
CA ALA A 90 13.95 -5.84 6.24
C ALA A 90 13.37 -5.73 4.83
N LEU A 91 12.30 -4.94 4.65
CA LEU A 91 11.70 -4.67 3.33
C LEU A 91 12.63 -3.90 2.38
N THR A 92 13.46 -3.01 2.90
CA THR A 92 14.42 -2.25 2.11
C THR A 92 15.65 -3.08 1.72
N GLU A 93 16.17 -3.89 2.65
CA GLU A 93 17.42 -4.64 2.49
C GLU A 93 17.24 -6.04 1.88
N THR A 94 16.01 -6.58 1.83
CA THR A 94 15.77 -7.92 1.32
C THR A 94 16.20 -8.09 -0.14
N ARG A 95 16.64 -9.29 -0.49
CA ARG A 95 16.85 -9.72 -1.88
C ARG A 95 15.55 -10.12 -2.58
N ALA A 96 14.47 -10.31 -1.81
CA ALA A 96 13.16 -10.59 -2.37
C ALA A 96 12.72 -9.47 -3.30
N ARG A 97 12.03 -9.81 -4.36
CA ARG A 97 11.34 -8.85 -5.21
C ARG A 97 10.10 -8.33 -4.51
N ARG A 98 9.76 -7.10 -4.77
CA ARG A 98 8.63 -6.40 -4.11
C ARG A 98 7.59 -6.04 -5.14
N LEU A 99 6.39 -6.53 -4.91
CA LEU A 99 5.20 -6.21 -5.69
C LEU A 99 4.27 -5.35 -4.85
N LEU A 100 3.89 -4.19 -5.36
CA LEU A 100 2.86 -3.37 -4.77
C LEU A 100 1.56 -3.55 -5.58
N THR A 101 0.45 -3.86 -4.92
CA THR A 101 -0.86 -3.99 -5.56
C THR A 101 -1.76 -2.86 -5.10
N LEU A 102 -2.21 -2.02 -6.04
CA LEU A 102 -3.11 -0.92 -5.73
C LEU A 102 -4.55 -1.40 -5.51
N ASN A 103 -5.27 -0.63 -4.70
CA ASN A 103 -6.71 -0.79 -4.56
C ASN A 103 -7.42 -0.45 -5.87
N LEU A 104 -8.64 -0.94 -6.03
CA LEU A 104 -9.47 -0.73 -7.24
C LEU A 104 -10.26 0.58 -7.20
N ALA A 105 -10.35 1.20 -6.04
CA ALA A 105 -11.04 2.45 -5.80
C ALA A 105 -10.47 3.16 -4.58
N PRO A 106 -10.63 4.49 -4.49
CA PRO A 106 -10.41 5.21 -3.25
C PRO A 106 -11.30 4.66 -2.14
N GLN A 107 -10.78 4.58 -0.93
CA GLN A 107 -11.53 4.13 0.23
C GLN A 107 -12.15 5.33 0.96
N PRO A 108 -13.49 5.35 1.16
CA PRO A 108 -14.14 6.39 1.92
C PRO A 108 -13.49 6.55 3.30
N GLY A 109 -13.29 7.80 3.73
CA GLY A 109 -12.67 8.12 5.01
C GLY A 109 -11.14 7.98 5.08
N GLU A 110 -10.50 7.23 4.18
CA GLU A 110 -9.05 7.05 4.17
C GLU A 110 -8.36 7.73 2.98
N THR A 111 -8.73 7.32 1.78
CA THR A 111 -8.08 7.75 0.54
C THR A 111 -9.08 8.42 -0.41
N GLU A 112 -10.13 9.01 0.12
CA GLU A 112 -11.11 9.75 -0.67
C GLU A 112 -10.42 10.86 -1.46
N GLY A 113 -10.70 10.92 -2.76
CA GLY A 113 -10.05 11.85 -3.68
C GLY A 113 -8.62 11.47 -4.12
N PHE A 114 -8.07 10.35 -3.64
CA PHE A 114 -6.77 9.90 -4.12
C PHE A 114 -6.89 9.34 -5.54
N THR A 115 -5.91 9.70 -6.35
CA THR A 115 -5.64 9.02 -7.63
C THR A 115 -4.71 7.81 -7.39
N PRO A 116 -4.58 6.89 -8.35
CA PRO A 116 -3.56 5.84 -8.29
C PRO A 116 -2.15 6.40 -8.05
N GLN A 117 -1.80 7.48 -8.72
CA GLN A 117 -0.53 8.19 -8.54
C GLN A 117 -0.36 8.66 -7.09
N ARG A 118 -1.39 9.27 -6.48
CA ARG A 118 -1.31 9.76 -5.09
C ARG A 118 -1.07 8.65 -4.08
N HIS A 119 -1.59 7.44 -4.33
CA HIS A 119 -1.29 6.27 -3.49
C HIS A 119 0.21 5.95 -3.50
N LEU A 120 0.87 6.00 -4.66
CA LEU A 120 2.32 5.77 -4.78
C LEU A 120 3.13 6.86 -4.09
N GLU A 121 2.74 8.12 -4.27
CA GLU A 121 3.39 9.26 -3.63
C GLU A 121 3.38 9.13 -2.10
N VAL A 122 2.24 8.73 -1.52
CA VAL A 122 2.12 8.55 -0.06
C VAL A 122 3.06 7.44 0.45
N ILE A 123 3.24 6.34 -0.29
CA ILE A 123 4.26 5.33 0.09
C ILE A 123 5.67 5.91 0.00
N ALA A 124 5.99 6.60 -1.09
CA ALA A 124 7.30 7.20 -1.27
C ALA A 124 7.61 8.25 -0.18
N ASP A 125 6.60 9.01 0.27
CA ASP A 125 6.73 9.97 1.36
C ASP A 125 7.03 9.28 2.72
N HIS A 126 6.42 8.11 2.97
CA HIS A 126 6.59 7.37 4.23
C HIS A 126 7.80 6.43 4.23
N ALA A 127 8.22 5.95 3.07
CA ALA A 127 9.33 5.02 2.91
C ALA A 127 10.15 5.36 1.66
N PRO A 128 10.90 6.50 1.68
CA PRO A 128 11.62 7.00 0.50
C PRO A 128 12.73 6.04 0.02
N GLU A 129 13.21 5.16 0.88
CA GLU A 129 14.23 4.17 0.56
C GLU A 129 13.66 2.84 0.01
N LEU A 130 12.33 2.70 0.02
CA LEU A 130 11.68 1.49 -0.46
C LEU A 130 11.66 1.47 -1.99
N ALA A 131 12.50 0.64 -2.59
CA ALA A 131 12.37 0.31 -4.01
C ALA A 131 11.34 -0.82 -4.18
N VAL A 132 10.59 -0.78 -5.27
CA VAL A 132 9.58 -1.78 -5.64
C VAL A 132 9.89 -2.28 -7.04
N ASP A 133 9.80 -3.59 -7.30
CA ASP A 133 10.14 -4.15 -8.61
C ASP A 133 8.96 -4.06 -9.60
N ALA A 134 7.74 -4.20 -9.10
CA ALA A 134 6.53 -4.09 -9.91
C ALA A 134 5.37 -3.45 -9.14
N ILE A 135 4.53 -2.71 -9.85
CA ILE A 135 3.29 -2.15 -9.32
C ILE A 135 2.14 -2.65 -10.17
N LEU A 136 1.23 -3.44 -9.58
CA LEU A 136 0.02 -3.94 -10.25
C LEU A 136 -1.13 -2.96 -10.04
N VAL A 137 -1.71 -2.53 -11.14
CA VAL A 137 -2.84 -1.60 -11.20
C VAL A 137 -3.92 -2.19 -12.11
N ASP A 138 -5.18 -2.13 -11.69
CA ASP A 138 -6.28 -2.53 -12.58
C ASP A 138 -6.37 -1.57 -13.78
N GLU A 139 -6.47 -2.10 -14.97
CA GLU A 139 -6.51 -1.30 -16.21
C GLU A 139 -7.66 -0.28 -16.24
N ARG A 140 -8.77 -0.54 -15.52
CA ARG A 140 -9.89 0.40 -15.40
C ARG A 140 -9.50 1.66 -14.61
N ALA A 141 -8.45 1.61 -13.78
CA ALA A 141 -7.97 2.79 -13.08
C ALA A 141 -7.48 3.89 -14.04
N VAL A 142 -7.04 3.51 -15.25
CA VAL A 142 -6.55 4.45 -16.27
C VAL A 142 -7.56 4.64 -17.41
N THR A 143 -8.58 3.79 -17.52
CA THR A 143 -9.60 3.85 -18.59
C THR A 143 -10.94 4.40 -18.13
N GLY A 144 -11.06 4.91 -16.90
CA GLY A 144 -12.28 5.55 -16.41
C GLY A 144 -13.07 4.71 -15.39
N GLY A 145 -12.39 3.91 -14.58
CA GLY A 145 -12.98 3.18 -13.46
C GLY A 145 -13.33 4.06 -12.25
N ALA A 146 -13.35 3.47 -11.05
CA ALA A 146 -13.72 4.16 -9.81
C ALA A 146 -12.78 5.32 -9.42
N PHE A 147 -11.57 5.38 -9.97
CA PHE A 147 -10.65 6.51 -9.83
C PHE A 147 -10.91 7.65 -10.83
N GLY A 148 -11.87 7.51 -11.74
CA GLY A 148 -11.98 8.39 -12.88
C GLY A 148 -10.89 8.12 -13.92
N GLN A 149 -10.69 9.04 -14.86
CA GLN A 149 -9.60 8.93 -15.83
C GLN A 149 -8.30 9.36 -15.16
N ALA A 150 -7.45 8.38 -14.81
CA ALA A 150 -6.14 8.67 -14.24
C ALA A 150 -5.15 9.12 -15.33
N ASP A 151 -4.24 9.98 -14.97
CA ASP A 151 -3.10 10.35 -15.81
C ASP A 151 -2.10 9.19 -15.85
N LEU A 152 -2.12 8.40 -16.92
CA LEU A 152 -1.20 7.26 -17.09
C LEU A 152 0.26 7.71 -17.06
N ALA A 153 0.59 8.80 -17.71
CA ALA A 153 1.99 9.29 -17.74
C ALA A 153 2.47 9.73 -16.35
N GLY A 154 1.59 10.36 -15.56
CA GLY A 154 1.87 10.70 -14.16
C GLY A 154 2.04 9.45 -13.28
N LEU A 155 1.23 8.43 -13.51
CA LEU A 155 1.32 7.15 -12.82
C LEU A 155 2.61 6.39 -13.16
N GLU A 156 2.99 6.32 -14.45
CA GLU A 156 4.25 5.74 -14.92
C GLU A 156 5.45 6.44 -14.27
N LYS A 157 5.45 7.77 -14.28
CA LYS A 157 6.51 8.57 -13.63
C LYS A 157 6.58 8.34 -12.11
N ALA A 158 5.45 8.14 -11.45
CA ALA A 158 5.44 7.81 -10.02
C ALA A 158 6.00 6.41 -9.75
N ALA A 159 5.68 5.43 -10.61
CA ALA A 159 6.25 4.09 -10.55
C ALA A 159 7.76 4.09 -10.79
N GLU A 160 8.24 4.81 -11.80
CA GLU A 160 9.67 4.97 -12.10
C GLU A 160 10.47 5.54 -10.94
N ARG A 161 9.90 6.50 -10.19
CA ARG A 161 10.54 7.07 -8.98
C ARG A 161 10.75 6.03 -7.89
N MET A 162 9.93 4.99 -7.85
CA MET A 162 10.06 3.85 -6.92
C MET A 162 10.93 2.71 -7.50
N GLY A 163 11.48 2.87 -8.71
CA GLY A 163 12.24 1.85 -9.43
C GLY A 163 11.37 0.73 -10.01
N ALA A 164 10.05 0.92 -10.07
CA ALA A 164 9.09 -0.12 -10.39
C ALA A 164 8.66 -0.14 -11.86
N ALA A 165 8.46 -1.34 -12.39
CA ALA A 165 7.69 -1.52 -13.62
C ALA A 165 6.19 -1.40 -13.32
N LEU A 166 5.48 -0.54 -14.07
CA LEU A 166 4.03 -0.47 -14.01
C LEU A 166 3.42 -1.63 -14.78
N VAL A 167 2.57 -2.41 -14.14
CA VAL A 167 1.85 -3.54 -14.75
C VAL A 167 0.35 -3.26 -14.71
N LEU A 168 -0.25 -3.08 -15.86
CA LEU A 168 -1.70 -3.00 -15.98
C LEU A 168 -2.28 -4.40 -16.17
N GLY A 169 -3.37 -4.70 -15.46
CA GLY A 169 -4.04 -6.00 -15.57
C GLY A 169 -5.51 -5.91 -15.20
N SER A 170 -6.33 -6.74 -15.83
CA SER A 170 -7.73 -6.95 -15.44
C SER A 170 -7.76 -7.82 -14.19
N VAL A 171 -7.89 -7.22 -13.01
CA VAL A 171 -7.88 -7.95 -11.72
C VAL A 171 -9.14 -7.72 -10.90
N ALA A 172 -10.08 -6.94 -11.41
CA ALA A 172 -11.32 -6.64 -10.72
C ALA A 172 -12.46 -7.55 -11.16
N ARG A 173 -13.43 -7.74 -10.27
CA ARG A 173 -14.68 -8.45 -10.59
C ARG A 173 -15.45 -7.74 -11.70
N THR A 174 -16.20 -8.53 -12.46
CA THR A 174 -17.05 -8.04 -13.56
C THR A 174 -18.43 -7.57 -13.09
N ASP A 175 -18.75 -7.74 -11.81
CA ASP A 175 -20.04 -7.38 -11.21
C ASP A 175 -20.18 -5.87 -10.91
N GLY A 176 -19.20 -5.06 -11.28
CA GLY A 176 -19.17 -3.62 -11.03
C GLY A 176 -18.73 -3.22 -9.61
N THR A 177 -18.49 -4.17 -8.72
CA THR A 177 -17.96 -3.87 -7.39
C THR A 177 -16.45 -3.59 -7.45
N PRO A 178 -15.92 -2.67 -6.59
CA PRO A 178 -14.48 -2.41 -6.51
C PRO A 178 -13.77 -3.49 -5.68
N ARG A 179 -13.94 -4.75 -6.07
CA ARG A 179 -13.32 -5.90 -5.42
C ARG A 179 -12.44 -6.65 -6.40
N HIS A 180 -11.28 -7.08 -5.94
CA HIS A 180 -10.44 -7.97 -6.70
C HIS A 180 -11.13 -9.31 -6.92
N ASP A 181 -10.99 -9.83 -8.13
CA ASP A 181 -11.33 -11.21 -8.43
C ASP A 181 -10.14 -12.10 -8.04
N PRO A 182 -10.32 -13.09 -7.16
CA PRO A 182 -9.19 -13.90 -6.67
C PRO A 182 -8.47 -14.67 -7.79
N GLU A 183 -9.19 -15.15 -8.80
CA GLU A 183 -8.61 -15.93 -9.91
C GLU A 183 -7.81 -15.02 -10.86
N LEU A 184 -8.39 -13.87 -11.21
CA LEU A 184 -7.72 -12.87 -12.06
C LEU A 184 -6.49 -12.29 -11.36
N LEU A 185 -6.59 -12.01 -10.05
CA LEU A 185 -5.47 -11.51 -9.25
C LEU A 185 -4.35 -12.55 -9.16
N ALA A 186 -4.69 -13.82 -8.90
CA ALA A 186 -3.72 -14.91 -8.86
C ALA A 186 -3.01 -15.09 -10.22
N ALA A 187 -3.76 -15.04 -11.32
CA ALA A 187 -3.18 -15.11 -12.66
C ALA A 187 -2.25 -13.94 -12.98
N ALA A 188 -2.61 -12.72 -12.52
CA ALA A 188 -1.75 -11.56 -12.68
C ALA A 188 -0.45 -11.71 -11.87
N TYR A 189 -0.53 -12.18 -10.63
CA TYR A 189 0.65 -12.46 -9.81
C TYR A 189 1.55 -13.53 -10.42
N ASP A 190 1.01 -14.67 -10.87
CA ASP A 190 1.78 -15.73 -11.53
C ASP A 190 2.54 -15.18 -12.75
N ARG A 191 1.88 -14.38 -13.58
CA ARG A 191 2.50 -13.74 -14.74
C ARG A 191 3.63 -12.81 -14.32
N ILE A 192 3.42 -11.94 -13.31
CA ILE A 192 4.43 -11.02 -12.80
C ILE A 192 5.63 -11.79 -12.25
N PHE A 193 5.40 -12.80 -11.43
CA PHE A 193 6.45 -13.60 -10.82
C PHE A 193 7.31 -14.33 -11.86
N ARG A 194 6.69 -14.85 -12.92
CA ARG A 194 7.40 -15.50 -14.02
C ARG A 194 8.18 -14.53 -14.88
N THR A 195 7.61 -13.38 -15.20
CA THR A 195 8.21 -12.40 -16.11
C THR A 195 9.38 -11.68 -15.44
N HIS A 196 9.20 -11.23 -14.23
CA HIS A 196 10.22 -10.51 -13.46
C HIS A 196 11.15 -11.47 -12.70
N GLY A 197 10.80 -12.76 -12.55
CA GLY A 197 11.64 -13.79 -11.95
C GLY A 197 12.87 -14.21 -12.77
N ARG A 198 12.91 -13.87 -14.07
CA ARG A 198 13.94 -14.33 -15.02
C ARG A 198 15.04 -13.33 -15.35
N ILE A 199 15.09 -12.18 -14.72
CA ILE A 199 16.09 -11.15 -15.04
C ILE A 199 17.28 -11.26 -14.11
N GLY A 200 18.30 -11.98 -14.59
CA GLY A 200 19.68 -11.95 -14.15
C GLY A 200 20.12 -13.04 -13.19
N PRO A 201 21.38 -13.43 -13.26
CA PRO A 201 21.97 -14.30 -12.25
C PRO A 201 21.95 -13.59 -10.91
N TRP A 202 21.71 -14.35 -9.87
CA TRP A 202 21.77 -13.92 -8.48
C TRP A 202 23.05 -13.09 -8.24
N ARG A 203 22.92 -11.82 -7.93
CA ARG A 203 24.05 -10.97 -7.57
C ARG A 203 24.30 -11.00 -6.09
#